data_7f7cf64261bcce4a8a8b0f446904acc8
#
_entry.id   7f7cf64261bcce4a8a8b0f446904acc8
#
_cell.length_a   1.000
_cell.length_b   1.000
_cell.length_c   1.000
_cell.angle_alpha   90.00
_cell.angle_beta   90.00
_cell.angle_gamma   90.00
#
_symmetry.space_group_name_H-M   'P 1'
#
loop_
_entity.id
_entity.type
_entity.pdbx_description
1 polymer ?
#
loop_
_entity_poly.entity_id
_entity_poly.type
_entity_poly.pdbx_seq_one_letter_code
_entity_poly.pdbx_strand_id
1 'polypeptide(L)'
;RIFIIDKFHYFIRAVLEKNLPLQEYILKFMQFAEENKDTIVIADEIGNGIVPLDAFERAYREQTGRAEILLAKKADEVVRVICGIGQKIK
;
A
#
# COMPACT_ATOMS: atom_id res chain seq x y z
N ARG A 1 -19.14 10.92 -0.99
CA ARG A 1 -18.28 10.86 0.20
C ARG A 1 -16.89 10.40 -0.17
N ILE A 2 -15.88 11.11 0.30
CA ILE A 2 -14.48 10.81 0.03
C ILE A 2 -13.90 10.04 1.22
N PHE A 3 -13.26 8.91 0.93
CA PHE A 3 -12.52 8.14 1.94
C PHE A 3 -11.02 8.34 1.74
N ILE A 4 -10.32 8.72 2.79
CA ILE A 4 -8.86 8.87 2.75
C ILE A 4 -8.25 7.82 3.66
N ILE A 5 -7.47 6.92 3.06
CA ILE A 5 -6.76 5.87 3.79
C ILE A 5 -5.29 6.27 3.82
N ASP A 6 -4.86 6.79 4.96
CA ASP A 6 -3.49 7.25 5.14
C ASP A 6 -2.63 6.12 5.69
N LYS A 7 -1.34 6.15 5.34
CA LYS A 7 -0.34 5.19 5.84
C LYS A 7 -0.74 3.75 5.60
N PHE A 8 -1.12 3.44 4.39
CA PHE A 8 -1.52 2.08 4.00
C PHE A 8 -0.47 1.04 4.35
N HIS A 9 0.81 1.40 4.32
CA HIS A 9 1.89 0.49 4.68
C HIS A 9 1.79 0.01 6.14
N TYR A 10 1.21 0.80 7.04
CA TYR A 10 0.97 0.36 8.42
C TYR A 10 -0.12 -0.69 8.53
N PHE A 11 -1.09 -0.65 7.62
CA PHE A 11 -2.10 -1.72 7.53
C PHE A 11 -1.43 -3.06 7.22
N ILE A 12 -0.52 -3.06 6.26
CA ILE A 12 0.25 -4.27 5.90
C ILE A 12 1.06 -4.76 7.10
N ARG A 13 1.74 -3.84 7.78
CA ARG A 13 2.54 -4.19 8.95
C ARG A 13 1.67 -4.83 10.05
N ALA A 14 0.51 -4.25 10.34
CA ALA A 14 -0.38 -4.78 11.36
C ALA A 14 -0.86 -6.18 11.04
N VAL A 15 -1.21 -6.44 9.79
CA VAL A 15 -1.66 -7.77 9.35
C VAL A 15 -0.53 -8.78 9.50
N LEU A 16 0.68 -8.43 9.13
CA LEU A 16 1.85 -9.32 9.25
C LEU A 16 2.21 -9.58 10.71
N GLU A 17 2.17 -8.57 11.57
CA GLU A 17 2.47 -8.73 13.00
C GLU A 17 1.51 -9.69 13.69
N LYS A 18 0.25 -9.72 13.24
CA LYS A 18 -0.77 -10.59 13.81
C LYS A 18 -0.85 -11.95 13.15
N ASN A 19 0.03 -12.23 12.18
CA ASN A 19 0.01 -13.48 11.40
C ASN A 19 -1.33 -13.76 10.75
N LEU A 20 -2.01 -12.72 10.28
CA LEU A 20 -3.28 -12.86 9.59
C LEU A 20 -3.05 -13.13 8.10
N PRO A 21 -4.03 -13.72 7.41
CA PRO A 21 -3.89 -14.02 5.97
C PRO A 21 -3.92 -12.73 5.15
N LEU A 22 -2.75 -12.23 4.80
CA LEU A 22 -2.59 -10.94 4.13
C LEU A 22 -3.36 -10.85 2.82
N GLN A 23 -3.34 -11.92 2.01
CA GLN A 23 -4.02 -11.92 0.72
C GLN A 23 -5.52 -11.67 0.86
N GLU A 24 -6.14 -12.27 1.86
CA GLU A 24 -7.57 -12.05 2.10
C GLU A 24 -7.86 -10.61 2.51
N TYR A 25 -7.01 -10.02 3.34
CA TYR A 25 -7.17 -8.64 3.79
C TYR A 25 -6.97 -7.66 2.64
N ILE A 26 -6.01 -7.92 1.77
CA ILE A 26 -5.78 -7.08 0.59
C ILE A 26 -6.98 -7.16 -0.35
N LEU A 27 -7.52 -8.36 -0.59
CA LEU A 27 -8.69 -8.52 -1.45
C LEU A 27 -9.91 -7.77 -0.91
N LYS A 28 -10.13 -7.84 0.40
CA LYS A 28 -11.21 -7.10 1.05
C LYS A 28 -11.02 -5.60 0.93
N PHE A 29 -9.79 -5.13 1.08
CA PHE A 29 -9.47 -3.72 0.93
C PHE A 29 -9.73 -3.24 -0.50
N MET A 30 -9.29 -4.02 -1.48
CA MET A 30 -9.52 -3.69 -2.88
C MET A 30 -10.99 -3.67 -3.25
N GLN A 31 -11.77 -4.60 -2.70
CA GLN A 31 -13.20 -4.63 -2.87
C GLN A 31 -13.86 -3.37 -2.29
N PHE A 32 -13.42 -2.96 -1.10
CA PHE A 32 -13.89 -1.71 -0.50
C PHE A 32 -13.60 -0.53 -1.40
N ALA A 33 -12.39 -0.44 -1.96
CA ALA A 33 -12.00 0.67 -2.83
C ALA A 33 -12.81 0.66 -4.13
N GLU A 34 -13.11 -0.50 -4.69
CA GLU A 34 -13.94 -0.61 -5.89
C GLU A 34 -15.38 -0.16 -5.64
N GLU A 35 -15.91 -0.47 -4.47
CA GLU A 35 -17.26 -0.08 -4.09
C GLU A 35 -17.36 1.40 -3.71
N ASN A 36 -16.25 2.01 -3.33
CA ASN A 36 -16.17 3.40 -2.89
C ASN A 36 -15.17 4.14 -3.78
N LYS A 37 -15.63 4.57 -4.94
CA LYS A 37 -14.77 5.10 -6.00
C LYS A 37 -14.01 6.38 -5.64
N ASP A 38 -14.48 7.10 -4.63
CA ASP A 38 -13.79 8.30 -4.14
C ASP A 38 -12.82 7.96 -3.01
N THR A 39 -12.12 6.84 -3.13
CA THR A 39 -11.12 6.43 -2.15
C THR A 39 -9.74 6.90 -2.58
N ILE A 40 -9.04 7.55 -1.65
CA ILE A 40 -7.65 7.98 -1.83
C ILE A 40 -6.79 7.17 -0.87
N VAL A 41 -5.78 6.47 -1.40
CA VAL A 41 -4.86 5.69 -0.60
C VAL A 41 -3.51 6.37 -0.59
N ILE A 42 -2.98 6.62 0.60
CA ILE A 42 -1.68 7.24 0.79
C ILE A 42 -0.76 6.22 1.45
N ALA A 43 0.40 5.99 0.85
CA ALA A 43 1.38 5.04 1.37
C ALA A 43 2.79 5.55 1.11
N ASP A 44 3.70 5.23 2.04
CA ASP A 44 5.10 5.50 1.81
C ASP A 44 5.67 4.44 0.88
N GLU A 45 6.59 4.85 0.01
CA GLU A 45 7.35 3.95 -0.83
C GLU A 45 8.45 3.35 0.03
N ILE A 46 8.22 2.12 0.51
CA ILE A 46 9.23 1.37 1.27
C ILE A 46 9.86 0.33 0.36
N GLY A 47 11.10 -0.02 0.60
CA GLY A 47 11.81 -0.96 -0.25
C GLY A 47 13.02 -0.34 -0.93
N ASN A 48 13.19 0.96 -0.82
CA ASN A 48 14.39 1.65 -1.27
C ASN A 48 15.41 1.68 -0.13
N GLY A 49 16.68 1.43 -0.43
CA GLY A 49 17.75 1.48 0.53
C GLY A 49 18.30 0.11 0.91
N ILE A 50 18.89 0.02 2.11
CA ILE A 50 19.58 -1.18 2.56
C ILE A 50 18.59 -2.30 2.84
N VAL A 51 18.89 -3.52 2.38
CA VAL A 51 18.08 -4.69 2.67
C VAL A 51 18.19 -5.03 4.16
N PRO A 52 17.07 -5.10 4.90
CA PRO A 52 17.11 -5.43 6.32
C PRO A 52 17.60 -6.85 6.55
N LEU A 53 18.33 -7.06 7.65
CA LEU A 53 18.73 -8.41 8.07
C LEU A 53 17.56 -9.16 8.70
N ASP A 54 16.65 -8.44 9.34
CA ASP A 54 15.49 -9.02 10.00
C ASP A 54 14.50 -9.60 8.98
N ALA A 55 14.15 -10.88 9.16
CA ALA A 55 13.24 -11.56 8.24
C ALA A 55 11.84 -10.92 8.19
N PHE A 56 11.35 -10.44 9.32
CA PHE A 56 10.05 -9.75 9.36
C PHE A 56 10.10 -8.46 8.54
N GLU A 57 11.13 -7.66 8.71
CA GLU A 57 11.25 -6.39 7.97
C GLU A 57 11.41 -6.63 6.46
N ARG A 58 12.12 -7.70 6.06
CA ARG A 58 12.19 -8.06 4.64
C ARG A 58 10.83 -8.46 4.09
N ALA A 59 10.08 -9.28 4.83
CA ALA A 59 8.74 -9.69 4.43
C ALA A 59 7.80 -8.49 4.34
N TYR A 60 7.87 -7.59 5.30
CA TYR A 60 7.07 -6.37 5.32
C TYR A 60 7.34 -5.51 4.07
N ARG A 61 8.59 -5.27 3.74
CA ARG A 61 8.95 -4.48 2.57
C ARG A 61 8.48 -5.13 1.28
N GLU A 62 8.69 -6.44 1.14
CA GLU A 62 8.27 -7.17 -0.05
C GLU A 62 6.76 -7.18 -0.21
N GLN A 63 6.03 -7.49 0.85
CA GLN A 63 4.58 -7.57 0.79
C GLN A 63 3.94 -6.20 0.58
N THR A 64 4.49 -5.16 1.18
CA THR A 64 4.00 -3.79 0.95
C THR A 64 4.21 -3.38 -0.49
N GLY A 65 5.38 -3.66 -1.06
CA GLY A 65 5.65 -3.36 -2.46
C GLY A 65 4.69 -4.07 -3.40
N ARG A 66 4.42 -5.35 -3.15
CA ARG A 66 3.46 -6.12 -3.96
C ARG A 66 2.05 -5.56 -3.85
N ALA A 67 1.62 -5.20 -2.64
CA ALA A 67 0.29 -4.63 -2.42
C ALA A 67 0.14 -3.28 -3.12
N GLU A 68 1.16 -2.44 -3.07
CA GLU A 68 1.15 -1.15 -3.74
C GLU A 68 1.09 -1.31 -5.26
N ILE A 69 1.76 -2.30 -5.82
CA ILE A 69 1.68 -2.61 -7.25
C ILE A 69 0.25 -2.99 -7.64
N LEU A 70 -0.39 -3.84 -6.85
CA LEU A 70 -1.78 -4.24 -7.11
C LEU A 70 -2.72 -3.05 -7.05
N LEU A 71 -2.57 -2.20 -6.05
CA LEU A 71 -3.38 -0.99 -5.92
C LEU A 71 -3.18 -0.05 -7.10
N ALA A 72 -1.93 0.14 -7.52
CA ALA A 72 -1.62 1.01 -8.64
C ALA A 72 -2.24 0.51 -9.95
N LYS A 73 -2.26 -0.80 -10.15
CA LYS A 73 -2.89 -1.39 -11.34
C LYS A 73 -4.40 -1.14 -11.37
N LYS A 74 -5.04 -1.13 -10.23
CA LYS A 74 -6.50 -0.92 -10.12
C LYS A 74 -6.88 0.54 -10.02
N ALA A 75 -5.96 1.41 -9.65
CA ALA A 75 -6.25 2.83 -9.47
C ALA A 75 -6.49 3.53 -10.80
N ASP A 76 -7.35 4.52 -10.78
CA ASP A 76 -7.58 5.39 -11.95
C ASP A 76 -6.44 6.37 -12.11
N GLU A 77 -5.83 6.77 -11.01
CA GLU A 77 -4.74 7.75 -11.00
C GLU A 77 -3.71 7.38 -9.94
N VAL A 78 -2.43 7.48 -10.28
CA VAL A 78 -1.33 7.24 -9.35
C VAL A 78 -0.40 8.43 -9.39
N VAL A 79 -0.08 8.99 -8.22
CA VAL A 79 0.81 10.13 -8.08
C VAL A 79 1.95 9.77 -7.15
N ARG A 80 3.17 10.02 -7.59
CA ARG A 80 4.37 9.88 -6.78
C ARG A 80 4.79 11.26 -6.30
N VAL A 81 5.07 11.38 -5.00
CA VAL A 81 5.48 12.65 -4.40
C VAL A 81 6.95 12.57 -4.02
N ILE A 82 7.75 13.47 -4.58
CA ILE A 82 9.19 13.58 -4.28
C ILE A 82 9.46 15.03 -3.91
N CYS A 83 10.05 15.25 -2.74
CA CYS A 83 10.38 16.60 -2.25
C CYS A 83 9.17 17.55 -2.32
N GLY A 84 8.00 17.07 -1.95
CA GLY A 84 6.78 17.87 -1.95
C GLY A 84 6.15 18.10 -3.33
N ILE A 85 6.75 17.55 -4.38
CA ILE A 85 6.27 17.72 -5.76
C ILE A 85 5.58 16.46 -6.21
N GLY A 86 4.30 16.57 -6.61
CA GLY A 86 3.53 15.46 -7.14
C GLY A 86 3.83 15.23 -8.62
N GLN A 87 4.04 13.96 -8.96
CA GLN A 87 4.27 13.54 -10.34
C GLN A 87 3.25 12.46 -10.69
N LYS A 88 2.38 12.74 -11.64
CA LYS A 88 1.40 11.77 -12.10
C LYS A 88 2.10 10.70 -12.93
N ILE A 89 1.94 9.43 -12.55
CA ILE A 89 2.55 8.32 -13.28
C ILE A 89 1.52 7.38 -13.90
N LYS A 90 0.25 7.64 -13.62
CA LYS A 90 -0.83 6.90 -14.26
C LYS A 90 -2.06 7.76 -14.48
#